data_ca9e2e7bba42a397d9ee411ab8d1ba01
#
_entry.id   ca9e2e7bba42a397d9ee411ab8d1ba01
#
_cell.length_a   1.000
_cell.length_b   1.000
_cell.length_c   1.000
_cell.angle_alpha   90.00
_cell.angle_beta   90.00
_cell.angle_gamma   90.00
#
_symmetry.space_group_name_H-M   'P 1'
#
loop_
_entity.id
_entity.type
_entity.pdbx_description
1 polymer ?
#
loop_
_entity_poly.entity_id
_entity_poly.type
_entity_poly.pdbx_seq_one_letter_code
_entity_poly.pdbx_strand_id
1 'polypeptide(L)'
;MATIDRQTTTLALAHALSAAGRGLPVFPLSATKLPALRSPHHGEQPPVLCRGECGLPGHGVHDATTDPAAVRALFAAAPRATGYGIACGRAPHRLVGIDLDIGTAHGNDSVGALQQLALQHLFTIPPTVTVLTPSGGRHLWLTGPADTTVPNSAGRLAPGIDIRGNGGYLVGPGSVTTHGHYRLAPGTAHLTPAPCPRALLRLLTPPRREPTPSGHPGKETAPGRRGEGLIQFVLAAHEGQRNTRLFWAACRAYEHGFGDALADALTTAAIRTGLTEQEARAAIASAERLTRGRG
;
A
#
# COMPACT_ATOMS: atom_id res chain seq x y z
N MET A 1 -14.31 0.23 29.96
CA MET A 1 -13.90 0.39 28.56
C MET A 1 -12.97 1.60 28.32
N ALA A 2 -13.22 2.78 28.86
CA ALA A 2 -12.40 3.99 28.64
C ALA A 2 -10.94 3.91 29.12
N THR A 3 -10.63 3.13 30.15
CA THR A 3 -9.29 3.04 30.74
C THR A 3 -8.32 2.20 29.89
N ILE A 4 -8.81 1.13 29.26
CA ILE A 4 -8.01 0.26 28.38
C ILE A 4 -7.62 1.02 27.10
N ASP A 5 -8.52 1.82 26.56
CA ASP A 5 -8.28 2.63 25.35
C ASP A 5 -7.15 3.67 25.56
N ARG A 6 -7.12 4.37 26.69
CA ARG A 6 -6.09 5.38 26.98
C ARG A 6 -4.69 4.78 27.11
N GLN A 7 -4.56 3.62 27.75
CA GLN A 7 -3.29 2.95 27.91
C GLN A 7 -2.74 2.48 26.55
N THR A 8 -3.59 1.91 25.72
CA THR A 8 -3.22 1.46 24.37
C THR A 8 -2.76 2.63 23.50
N THR A 9 -3.49 3.76 23.53
CA THR A 9 -3.10 4.97 22.78
C THR A 9 -1.77 5.54 23.29
N THR A 10 -1.54 5.55 24.62
CA THR A 10 -0.27 6.01 25.22
C THR A 10 0.90 5.15 24.77
N LEU A 11 0.74 3.82 24.75
CA LEU A 11 1.76 2.90 24.27
C LEU A 11 2.01 3.07 22.76
N ALA A 12 0.97 3.22 21.96
CA ALA A 12 1.10 3.46 20.53
C ALA A 12 1.86 4.77 20.25
N LEU A 13 1.58 5.85 20.98
CA LEU A 13 2.32 7.10 20.91
C LEU A 13 3.80 6.93 21.32
N ALA A 14 4.09 6.19 22.37
CA ALA A 14 5.47 5.95 22.82
C ALA A 14 6.27 5.21 21.73
N HIS A 15 5.70 4.17 21.14
CA HIS A 15 6.31 3.44 20.03
C HIS A 15 6.47 4.33 18.77
N ALA A 16 5.48 5.15 18.45
CA ALA A 16 5.54 6.08 17.32
C ALA A 16 6.66 7.12 17.52
N LEU A 17 6.80 7.70 18.71
CA LEU A 17 7.88 8.63 19.05
C LEU A 17 9.26 7.96 18.96
N SER A 18 9.38 6.72 19.43
CA SER A 18 10.61 5.94 19.29
C SER A 18 10.98 5.69 17.82
N ALA A 19 9.99 5.42 16.98
CA ALA A 19 10.20 5.25 15.54
C ALA A 19 10.57 6.58 14.86
N ALA A 20 9.88 7.67 15.20
CA ALA A 20 10.17 9.02 14.69
C ALA A 20 11.58 9.46 15.05
N GLY A 21 12.04 9.19 16.29
CA GLY A 21 13.41 9.47 16.75
C GLY A 21 14.48 8.69 15.99
N ARG A 22 14.11 7.60 15.31
CA ARG A 22 14.97 6.85 14.39
C ARG A 22 14.83 7.30 12.92
N GLY A 23 14.17 8.43 12.67
CA GLY A 23 14.00 9.00 11.33
C GLY A 23 12.90 8.31 10.48
N LEU A 24 12.01 7.55 11.10
CA LEU A 24 10.88 6.92 10.41
C LEU A 24 9.66 7.84 10.51
N PRO A 25 9.13 8.39 9.39
CA PRO A 25 7.95 9.25 9.43
C PRO A 25 6.71 8.44 9.83
N VAL A 26 6.00 8.88 10.88
CA VAL A 26 4.89 8.14 11.49
C VAL A 26 3.60 8.96 11.53
N PHE A 27 2.46 8.26 11.59
CA PHE A 27 1.13 8.82 11.78
C PHE A 27 0.22 7.82 12.51
N PRO A 28 -0.86 8.28 13.21
CA PRO A 28 -1.69 7.39 14.02
C PRO A 28 -2.58 6.48 13.16
N LEU A 29 -2.73 5.22 13.60
CA LEU A 29 -3.62 4.21 13.02
C LEU A 29 -4.69 3.76 14.01
N SER A 30 -5.87 3.45 13.49
CA SER A 30 -6.94 2.75 14.19
C SER A 30 -6.66 1.25 14.33
N ALA A 31 -7.46 0.56 15.12
CA ALA A 31 -7.40 -0.89 15.27
C ALA A 31 -7.65 -1.66 13.95
N THR A 32 -8.28 -1.04 12.97
CA THR A 32 -8.50 -1.60 11.63
C THR A 32 -7.35 -1.32 10.65
N LYS A 33 -6.23 -0.78 11.15
CA LYS A 33 -5.03 -0.42 10.37
C LYS A 33 -5.23 0.78 9.42
N LEU A 34 -6.37 1.41 9.43
CA LEU A 34 -6.63 2.63 8.66
C LEU A 34 -6.12 3.87 9.41
N PRO A 35 -5.81 4.98 8.72
CA PRO A 35 -5.51 6.26 9.36
C PRO A 35 -6.58 6.61 10.40
N ALA A 36 -6.15 7.00 11.60
CA ALA A 36 -7.07 7.24 12.71
C ALA A 36 -7.76 8.61 12.64
N LEU A 37 -7.22 9.53 11.86
CA LEU A 37 -7.82 10.84 11.59
C LEU A 37 -8.67 10.78 10.33
N ARG A 38 -9.87 11.38 10.43
CA ARG A 38 -10.78 11.54 9.30
C ARG A 38 -10.26 12.67 8.41
N SER A 39 -10.44 12.54 7.09
CA SER A 39 -10.10 13.62 6.16
C SER A 39 -10.84 14.91 6.50
N PRO A 40 -10.17 16.08 6.53
CA PRO A 40 -10.83 17.37 6.71
C PRO A 40 -11.79 17.71 5.55
N HIS A 41 -11.56 17.09 4.38
CA HIS A 41 -12.42 17.22 3.18
C HIS A 41 -13.50 16.15 3.10
N HIS A 42 -13.79 15.47 4.23
CA HIS A 42 -14.82 14.44 4.26
C HIS A 42 -16.20 15.05 4.03
N GLY A 43 -16.86 14.62 2.98
CA GLY A 43 -18.21 15.11 2.61
C GLY A 43 -18.20 16.28 1.62
N GLU A 44 -17.04 16.79 1.22
CA GLU A 44 -16.96 17.77 0.14
C GLU A 44 -17.34 17.13 -1.21
N GLN A 45 -18.12 17.84 -2.00
CA GLN A 45 -18.51 17.41 -3.35
C GLN A 45 -18.22 18.56 -4.35
N PRO A 46 -17.43 18.26 -5.40
CA PRO A 46 -16.75 17.00 -5.71
C PRO A 46 -15.67 16.64 -4.70
N PRO A 47 -15.28 15.36 -4.57
CA PRO A 47 -14.23 14.95 -3.66
C PRO A 47 -12.91 15.67 -3.95
N VAL A 48 -12.34 16.34 -2.95
CA VAL A 48 -11.06 17.05 -3.07
C VAL A 48 -9.91 16.06 -2.81
N LEU A 49 -9.00 15.95 -3.77
CA LEU A 49 -7.74 15.23 -3.57
C LEU A 49 -6.74 16.20 -2.94
N CYS A 50 -6.60 16.14 -1.62
CA CYS A 50 -5.61 16.89 -0.86
C CYS A 50 -4.59 15.93 -0.24
N ARG A 51 -3.31 16.27 -0.32
CA ARG A 51 -2.21 15.51 0.28
C ARG A 51 -1.59 16.23 1.47
N GLY A 52 -2.35 17.13 2.11
CA GLY A 52 -1.90 17.94 3.23
C GLY A 52 -1.62 19.41 2.85
N GLU A 53 -1.84 19.79 1.60
CA GLU A 53 -1.63 21.17 1.13
C GLU A 53 -2.52 22.21 1.84
N CYS A 54 -3.66 21.75 2.39
CA CYS A 54 -4.55 22.61 3.18
C CYS A 54 -4.02 22.92 4.60
N GLY A 55 -2.93 22.28 5.03
CA GLY A 55 -2.33 22.48 6.35
C GLY A 55 -3.09 21.84 7.52
N LEU A 56 -4.22 21.17 7.28
CA LEU A 56 -5.00 20.45 8.32
C LEU A 56 -4.55 18.99 8.41
N PRO A 57 -4.66 18.32 9.57
CA PRO A 57 -4.40 16.90 9.70
C PRO A 57 -5.60 16.07 9.16
N GLY A 58 -5.33 14.81 8.78
CA GLY A 58 -6.36 13.86 8.31
C GLY A 58 -6.14 13.38 6.88
N HIS A 59 -4.91 13.50 6.37
CA HIS A 59 -4.53 13.05 5.03
C HIS A 59 -3.79 11.69 5.05
N GLY A 60 -3.93 10.94 6.14
CA GLY A 60 -3.40 9.58 6.28
C GLY A 60 -1.87 9.56 6.20
N VAL A 61 -1.30 8.81 5.24
CA VAL A 61 0.15 8.70 5.07
C VAL A 61 0.83 10.04 4.77
N HIS A 62 0.09 11.03 4.29
CA HIS A 62 0.64 12.35 3.98
C HIS A 62 0.91 13.19 5.22
N ASP A 63 0.25 12.89 6.35
CA ASP A 63 0.51 13.52 7.65
C ASP A 63 1.76 12.99 8.34
N ALA A 64 2.38 11.90 7.82
CA ALA A 64 3.48 11.24 8.47
C ALA A 64 4.68 12.19 8.67
N THR A 65 5.21 12.20 9.88
CA THR A 65 6.27 13.12 10.30
C THR A 65 7.26 12.45 11.24
N THR A 66 8.48 12.97 11.29
CA THR A 66 9.51 12.61 12.27
C THR A 66 9.62 13.64 13.40
N ASP A 67 8.91 14.77 13.30
CA ASP A 67 8.90 15.79 14.36
C ASP A 67 8.10 15.28 15.57
N PRO A 68 8.73 15.16 16.77
CA PRO A 68 8.05 14.67 17.96
C PRO A 68 6.86 15.54 18.41
N ALA A 69 6.90 16.85 18.18
CA ALA A 69 5.79 17.74 18.53
C ALA A 69 4.60 17.50 17.63
N ALA A 70 4.81 17.39 16.33
CA ALA A 70 3.78 17.06 15.36
C ALA A 70 3.20 15.64 15.57
N VAL A 71 4.03 14.64 15.90
CA VAL A 71 3.57 13.29 16.28
C VAL A 71 2.62 13.36 17.47
N ARG A 72 2.97 14.10 18.53
CA ARG A 72 2.10 14.27 19.71
C ARG A 72 0.78 14.94 19.35
N ALA A 73 0.82 15.98 18.50
CA ALA A 73 -0.38 16.68 18.04
C ALA A 73 -1.32 15.76 17.26
N LEU A 74 -0.77 14.94 16.35
CA LEU A 74 -1.55 13.95 15.59
C LEU A 74 -2.22 12.92 16.50
N PHE A 75 -1.50 12.40 17.51
CA PHE A 75 -2.07 11.44 18.46
C PHE A 75 -3.07 12.09 19.42
N ALA A 76 -2.89 13.35 19.80
CA ALA A 76 -3.86 14.10 20.58
C ALA A 76 -5.17 14.28 19.82
N ALA A 77 -5.11 14.51 18.49
CA ALA A 77 -6.28 14.58 17.62
C ALA A 77 -6.89 13.20 17.33
N ALA A 78 -6.17 12.10 17.59
CA ALA A 78 -6.60 10.73 17.35
C ALA A 78 -6.68 9.90 18.65
N PRO A 79 -7.57 10.21 19.60
CA PRO A 79 -7.61 9.60 20.94
C PRO A 79 -7.94 8.10 20.95
N ARG A 80 -8.39 7.56 19.81
CA ARG A 80 -8.68 6.13 19.61
C ARG A 80 -7.61 5.40 18.79
N ALA A 81 -6.46 6.03 18.54
CA ALA A 81 -5.36 5.36 17.86
C ALA A 81 -4.82 4.23 18.73
N THR A 82 -4.73 3.03 18.16
CA THR A 82 -4.18 1.84 18.82
C THR A 82 -2.86 1.40 18.20
N GLY A 83 -2.40 2.12 17.20
CA GLY A 83 -1.17 1.85 16.49
C GLY A 83 -0.68 3.05 15.69
N TYR A 84 0.37 2.83 14.94
CA TYR A 84 0.93 3.83 14.04
C TYR A 84 1.38 3.21 12.72
N GLY A 85 1.26 4.00 11.67
CA GLY A 85 1.81 3.72 10.35
C GLY A 85 3.18 4.36 10.18
N ILE A 86 4.07 3.70 9.47
CA ILE A 86 5.38 4.20 9.05
C ILE A 86 5.30 4.45 7.55
N ALA A 87 5.40 5.70 7.13
CA ALA A 87 5.32 6.06 5.72
C ALA A 87 6.54 5.54 4.95
N CYS A 88 6.27 4.85 3.85
CA CYS A 88 7.29 4.33 2.94
C CYS A 88 7.66 5.36 1.85
N GLY A 89 8.86 5.20 1.26
CA GLY A 89 9.36 6.03 0.17
C GLY A 89 9.80 7.44 0.57
N ARG A 90 9.66 7.84 1.85
CA ARG A 90 10.02 9.18 2.36
C ARG A 90 11.44 9.23 2.92
N ALA A 91 12.10 10.38 2.74
CA ALA A 91 13.38 10.66 3.40
C ALA A 91 13.22 10.57 4.94
N PRO A 92 14.31 10.25 5.67
CA PRO A 92 15.67 9.99 5.19
C PRO A 92 15.86 8.55 4.67
N HIS A 93 15.13 7.56 5.20
CA HIS A 93 15.37 6.14 4.90
C HIS A 93 14.80 5.67 3.58
N ARG A 94 13.80 6.38 3.01
CA ARG A 94 13.06 5.94 1.82
C ARG A 94 12.62 4.49 1.95
N LEU A 95 11.98 4.17 3.08
CA LEU A 95 11.63 2.81 3.48
C LEU A 95 10.87 2.09 2.35
N VAL A 96 11.30 0.89 2.04
CA VAL A 96 10.62 -0.06 1.16
C VAL A 96 10.23 -1.26 2.02
N GLY A 97 8.93 -1.43 2.22
CA GLY A 97 8.41 -2.57 2.96
C GLY A 97 8.11 -3.73 2.03
N ILE A 98 8.59 -4.92 2.38
CA ILE A 98 8.11 -6.17 1.80
C ILE A 98 7.17 -6.77 2.82
N ASP A 99 5.89 -6.84 2.49
CA ASP A 99 4.84 -7.42 3.30
C ASP A 99 4.56 -8.83 2.79
N LEU A 100 4.89 -9.81 3.63
CA LEU A 100 4.77 -11.25 3.33
C LEU A 100 3.56 -11.80 4.08
N ASP A 101 2.46 -11.98 3.37
CA ASP A 101 1.25 -12.57 3.93
C ASP A 101 1.33 -14.10 3.93
N ILE A 102 0.94 -14.71 5.04
CA ILE A 102 0.76 -16.17 5.14
C ILE A 102 -0.74 -16.45 5.01
N GLY A 103 -1.13 -17.02 3.86
CA GLY A 103 -2.51 -17.39 3.60
C GLY A 103 -2.85 -18.73 4.23
N THR A 104 -3.88 -18.77 5.08
CA THR A 104 -4.40 -20.02 5.66
C THR A 104 -5.28 -20.81 4.67
N ALA A 105 -5.87 -20.15 3.67
CA ALA A 105 -6.87 -20.77 2.79
C ALA A 105 -6.31 -21.40 1.50
N HIS A 106 -5.10 -21.04 1.04
CA HIS A 106 -4.55 -21.52 -0.24
C HIS A 106 -3.06 -21.87 -0.19
N GLY A 107 -2.50 -22.12 0.98
CA GLY A 107 -1.10 -22.57 1.09
C GLY A 107 -0.07 -21.57 0.53
N ASN A 108 -0.37 -20.27 0.53
CA ASN A 108 0.55 -19.26 0.02
C ASN A 108 1.78 -19.17 0.94
N ASP A 109 2.86 -19.81 0.54
CA ASP A 109 4.17 -19.63 1.15
C ASP A 109 4.88 -18.41 0.51
N SER A 110 4.49 -17.21 0.94
CA SER A 110 5.11 -15.97 0.47
C SER A 110 6.59 -15.87 0.82
N VAL A 111 7.01 -16.54 1.90
CA VAL A 111 8.43 -16.62 2.31
C VAL A 111 9.20 -17.49 1.32
N GLY A 112 8.71 -18.69 1.01
CA GLY A 112 9.29 -19.56 0.00
C GLY A 112 9.28 -18.94 -1.40
N ALA A 113 8.19 -18.23 -1.75
CA ALA A 113 8.11 -17.49 -3.01
C ALA A 113 9.18 -16.39 -3.10
N LEU A 114 9.43 -15.63 -2.01
CA LEU A 114 10.50 -14.64 -1.96
C LEU A 114 11.89 -15.32 -2.07
N GLN A 115 12.09 -16.46 -1.42
CA GLN A 115 13.34 -17.23 -1.53
C GLN A 115 13.56 -17.72 -2.95
N GLN A 116 12.53 -18.22 -3.61
CA GLN A 116 12.60 -18.66 -5.01
C GLN A 116 12.95 -17.49 -5.96
N LEU A 117 12.31 -16.33 -5.78
CA LEU A 117 12.66 -15.10 -6.51
C LEU A 117 14.12 -14.70 -6.26
N ALA A 118 14.58 -14.82 -5.02
CA ALA A 118 15.97 -14.51 -4.67
C ALA A 118 16.98 -15.41 -5.40
N LEU A 119 16.67 -16.70 -5.52
CA LEU A 119 17.48 -17.64 -6.29
C LEU A 119 17.43 -17.35 -7.80
N GLN A 120 16.25 -17.11 -8.35
CA GLN A 120 16.05 -16.84 -9.78
C GLN A 120 16.75 -15.55 -10.24
N HIS A 121 16.73 -14.51 -9.38
CA HIS A 121 17.28 -13.19 -9.70
C HIS A 121 18.59 -12.87 -9.00
N LEU A 122 19.22 -13.86 -8.36
CA LEU A 122 20.55 -13.79 -7.74
C LEU A 122 20.67 -12.64 -6.74
N PHE A 123 19.73 -12.54 -5.79
CA PHE A 123 19.83 -11.61 -4.67
C PHE A 123 19.67 -12.34 -3.33
N THR A 124 20.15 -11.70 -2.27
CA THR A 124 19.93 -12.15 -0.89
C THR A 124 19.32 -11.00 -0.11
N ILE A 125 18.30 -11.28 0.70
CA ILE A 125 17.79 -10.30 1.64
C ILE A 125 18.81 -10.18 2.78
N PRO A 126 19.38 -8.98 3.00
CA PRO A 126 20.35 -8.79 4.07
C PRO A 126 19.64 -8.85 5.44
N PRO A 127 20.36 -9.11 6.55
CA PRO A 127 19.82 -8.95 7.88
C PRO A 127 19.20 -7.55 8.03
N THR A 128 17.93 -7.49 8.38
CA THR A 128 17.17 -6.25 8.45
C THR A 128 16.09 -6.32 9.51
N VAL A 129 15.52 -5.16 9.82
CA VAL A 129 14.36 -5.08 10.70
C VAL A 129 13.23 -5.93 10.15
N THR A 130 12.73 -6.86 10.96
CA THR A 130 11.61 -7.72 10.63
C THR A 130 10.51 -7.54 11.67
N VAL A 131 9.29 -7.31 11.21
CA VAL A 131 8.10 -7.19 12.06
C VAL A 131 7.19 -8.37 11.79
N LEU A 132 6.77 -9.06 12.84
CA LEU A 132 5.79 -10.15 12.78
C LEU A 132 4.39 -9.54 12.81
N THR A 133 3.54 -9.95 11.87
CA THR A 133 2.14 -9.55 11.82
C THR A 133 1.28 -10.50 12.67
N PRO A 134 0.09 -10.07 13.12
CA PRO A 134 -0.81 -10.92 13.90
C PRO A 134 -1.24 -12.20 13.17
N SER A 135 -1.29 -12.16 11.84
CA SER A 135 -1.65 -13.31 10.97
C SER A 135 -0.50 -14.28 10.74
N GLY A 136 0.67 -14.07 11.37
CA GLY A 136 1.86 -14.89 11.17
C GLY A 136 2.75 -14.46 10.02
N GLY A 137 2.34 -13.47 9.23
CA GLY A 137 3.14 -12.85 8.17
C GLY A 137 4.31 -12.03 8.70
N ARG A 138 5.04 -11.38 7.79
CA ARG A 138 6.25 -10.60 8.12
C ARG A 138 6.35 -9.36 7.26
N HIS A 139 6.76 -8.24 7.87
CA HIS A 139 7.26 -7.08 7.14
C HIS A 139 8.80 -7.09 7.20
N LEU A 140 9.44 -7.04 6.05
CA LEU A 140 10.88 -6.82 5.94
C LEU A 140 11.12 -5.36 5.56
N TRP A 141 12.00 -4.66 6.29
CA TRP A 141 12.26 -3.25 6.09
C TRP A 141 13.57 -3.04 5.33
N LEU A 142 13.47 -2.46 4.15
CA LEU A 142 14.62 -2.12 3.33
C LEU A 142 14.65 -0.62 3.06
N THR A 143 15.81 -0.08 2.73
CA THR A 143 15.94 1.32 2.27
C THR A 143 16.08 1.37 0.76
N GLY A 144 15.34 2.29 0.13
CA GLY A 144 15.48 2.60 -1.29
C GLY A 144 16.56 3.65 -1.56
N PRO A 145 17.12 3.67 -2.77
CA PRO A 145 18.06 4.71 -3.18
C PRO A 145 17.36 6.07 -3.35
N ALA A 146 18.14 7.14 -3.34
CA ALA A 146 17.61 8.49 -3.39
C ALA A 146 16.97 8.87 -4.74
N ASP A 147 17.47 8.27 -5.80
CA ASP A 147 17.13 8.55 -7.21
C ASP A 147 16.03 7.64 -7.77
N THR A 148 15.55 6.69 -6.97
CA THR A 148 14.58 5.70 -7.44
C THR A 148 13.33 5.70 -6.56
N THR A 149 12.17 5.89 -7.19
CA THR A 149 10.89 5.76 -6.52
C THR A 149 10.35 4.35 -6.69
N VAL A 150 10.21 3.63 -5.58
CA VAL A 150 9.56 2.31 -5.57
C VAL A 150 8.05 2.52 -5.38
N PRO A 151 7.20 2.09 -6.31
CA PRO A 151 5.74 2.20 -6.17
C PRO A 151 5.19 1.13 -5.23
N ASN A 152 3.99 1.38 -4.70
CA ASN A 152 3.20 0.32 -4.07
C ASN A 152 2.80 -0.74 -5.09
N SER A 153 2.77 -1.99 -4.68
CA SER A 153 2.15 -3.06 -5.46
C SER A 153 1.64 -4.17 -4.56
N ALA A 154 0.56 -4.82 -4.96
CA ALA A 154 -0.01 -5.97 -4.28
C ALA A 154 0.10 -7.20 -5.19
N GLY A 155 0.74 -8.27 -4.69
CA GLY A 155 0.87 -9.55 -5.38
C GLY A 155 1.62 -9.52 -6.72
N ARG A 156 2.30 -8.41 -7.06
CA ARG A 156 2.97 -8.25 -8.37
C ARG A 156 4.19 -9.15 -8.53
N LEU A 157 4.95 -9.36 -7.47
CA LEU A 157 6.12 -10.24 -7.49
C LEU A 157 5.71 -11.71 -7.41
N ALA A 158 4.83 -12.02 -6.48
CA ALA A 158 4.20 -13.32 -6.31
C ALA A 158 2.96 -13.16 -5.41
N PRO A 159 2.01 -14.11 -5.43
CA PRO A 159 0.88 -14.10 -4.48
C PRO A 159 1.36 -14.00 -3.03
N GLY A 160 0.73 -13.12 -2.25
CA GLY A 160 1.09 -12.90 -0.84
C GLY A 160 2.34 -12.05 -0.62
N ILE A 161 2.95 -11.48 -1.66
CA ILE A 161 4.06 -10.52 -1.54
C ILE A 161 3.58 -9.14 -1.98
N ASP A 162 3.35 -8.27 -0.99
CA ASP A 162 3.00 -6.89 -1.22
C ASP A 162 4.20 -5.96 -0.99
N ILE A 163 4.32 -4.95 -1.82
CA ILE A 163 5.36 -3.93 -1.68
C ILE A 163 4.74 -2.63 -1.23
N ARG A 164 5.21 -2.14 -0.09
CA ARG A 164 4.87 -0.83 0.45
C ARG A 164 6.00 0.14 0.10
N GLY A 165 5.77 0.93 -0.93
CA GLY A 165 6.69 1.95 -1.44
C GLY A 165 6.14 3.36 -1.24
N ASN A 166 6.46 4.24 -2.16
CA ASN A 166 6.06 5.65 -2.10
C ASN A 166 4.52 5.81 -2.04
N GLY A 167 4.05 6.55 -1.04
CA GLY A 167 2.62 6.73 -0.77
C GLY A 167 1.97 5.56 -0.01
N GLY A 168 2.71 4.50 0.30
CA GLY A 168 2.28 3.42 1.17
C GLY A 168 2.81 3.54 2.58
N TYR A 169 2.38 2.61 3.44
CA TYR A 169 2.87 2.53 4.82
C TYR A 169 2.87 1.09 5.32
N LEU A 170 3.68 0.86 6.33
CA LEU A 170 3.71 -0.35 7.16
C LEU A 170 3.12 -0.06 8.53
N VAL A 171 2.44 -1.04 9.12
CA VAL A 171 2.03 -0.96 10.52
C VAL A 171 3.27 -1.15 11.40
N GLY A 172 3.52 -0.21 12.30
CA GLY A 172 4.69 -0.22 13.16
C GLY A 172 4.59 -1.23 14.31
N PRO A 173 5.73 -1.78 14.77
CA PRO A 173 5.76 -2.72 15.90
C PRO A 173 5.30 -2.06 17.20
N GLY A 174 4.54 -2.79 18.02
CA GLY A 174 3.84 -2.25 19.19
C GLY A 174 2.41 -1.79 18.91
N SER A 175 2.00 -1.77 17.64
CA SER A 175 0.59 -1.50 17.28
C SER A 175 -0.30 -2.67 17.64
N VAL A 176 -1.50 -2.34 18.14
CA VAL A 176 -2.58 -3.27 18.48
C VAL A 176 -3.71 -3.13 17.46
N THR A 177 -4.11 -4.24 16.86
CA THR A 177 -5.20 -4.28 15.89
C THR A 177 -6.30 -5.23 16.33
N THR A 178 -7.41 -5.25 15.62
CA THR A 178 -8.49 -6.22 15.84
C THR A 178 -8.03 -7.68 15.70
N HIS A 179 -6.91 -7.92 14.99
CA HIS A 179 -6.35 -9.26 14.77
C HIS A 179 -5.18 -9.59 15.70
N GLY A 180 -4.73 -8.67 16.54
CA GLY A 180 -3.62 -8.86 17.48
C GLY A 180 -2.51 -7.83 17.32
N HIS A 181 -1.31 -8.18 17.77
CA HIS A 181 -0.18 -7.27 17.94
C HIS A 181 0.86 -7.43 16.83
N TYR A 182 1.37 -6.30 16.35
CA TYR A 182 2.58 -6.23 15.53
C TYR A 182 3.81 -6.21 16.45
N ARG A 183 4.79 -7.07 16.22
CA ARG A 183 5.96 -7.23 17.07
C ARG A 183 7.24 -7.32 16.27
N LEU A 184 8.34 -6.77 16.79
CA LEU A 184 9.66 -7.04 16.22
C LEU A 184 9.97 -8.54 16.31
N ALA A 185 10.53 -9.10 15.26
CA ALA A 185 11.03 -10.46 15.29
C ALA A 185 12.22 -10.56 16.27
N PRO A 186 12.37 -11.66 17.00
CA PRO A 186 13.51 -11.87 17.87
C PRO A 186 14.84 -11.61 17.15
N GLY A 187 15.78 -10.93 17.81
CA GLY A 187 17.10 -10.65 17.27
C GLY A 187 17.16 -9.51 16.22
N THR A 188 16.03 -8.85 15.89
CA THR A 188 16.04 -7.76 14.87
C THR A 188 15.84 -6.36 15.46
N ALA A 189 15.62 -6.24 16.77
CA ALA A 189 15.34 -4.96 17.42
C ALA A 189 16.49 -3.95 17.36
N HIS A 190 17.72 -4.43 17.26
CA HIS A 190 18.94 -3.62 17.18
C HIS A 190 19.34 -3.28 15.73
N LEU A 191 18.67 -3.88 14.73
CA LEU A 191 18.97 -3.65 13.34
C LEU A 191 18.35 -2.34 12.85
N THR A 192 18.96 -1.80 11.80
CA THR A 192 18.40 -0.71 10.98
C THR A 192 17.88 -1.28 9.66
N PRO A 193 16.95 -0.60 8.98
CA PRO A 193 16.55 -1.00 7.64
C PRO A 193 17.76 -1.09 6.71
N ALA A 194 17.99 -2.27 6.12
CA ALA A 194 19.13 -2.53 5.26
C ALA A 194 18.90 -2.03 3.83
N PRO A 195 19.94 -1.73 3.04
CA PRO A 195 19.79 -1.35 1.63
C PRO A 195 19.07 -2.44 0.82
N CYS A 196 18.12 -2.02 -0.01
CA CYS A 196 17.43 -2.93 -0.93
C CYS A 196 18.43 -3.50 -1.95
N PRO A 197 18.55 -4.83 -2.10
CA PRO A 197 19.42 -5.44 -3.10
C PRO A 197 19.09 -4.91 -4.51
N ARG A 198 20.11 -4.58 -5.29
CA ARG A 198 19.92 -3.99 -6.64
C ARG A 198 19.06 -4.86 -7.56
N ALA A 199 19.24 -6.18 -7.50
CA ALA A 199 18.45 -7.09 -8.33
C ALA A 199 16.98 -7.10 -7.91
N LEU A 200 16.69 -7.09 -6.61
CA LEU A 200 15.34 -6.93 -6.10
C LEU A 200 14.75 -5.56 -6.49
N LEU A 201 15.51 -4.48 -6.35
CA LEU A 201 15.06 -3.13 -6.72
C LEU A 201 14.61 -3.06 -8.19
N ARG A 202 15.32 -3.74 -9.11
CA ARG A 202 14.91 -3.83 -10.52
C ARG A 202 13.55 -4.51 -10.69
N LEU A 203 13.23 -5.50 -9.86
CA LEU A 203 11.92 -6.15 -9.88
C LEU A 203 10.83 -5.24 -9.30
N LEU A 204 11.18 -4.40 -8.32
CA LEU A 204 10.25 -3.47 -7.68
C LEU A 204 9.93 -2.25 -8.54
N THR A 205 10.87 -1.83 -9.37
CA THR A 205 10.71 -0.67 -10.27
C THR A 205 10.39 -1.16 -11.67
N PRO A 206 9.18 -0.90 -12.20
CA PRO A 206 8.90 -1.19 -13.59
C PRO A 206 9.90 -0.42 -14.48
N PRO A 207 10.34 -0.99 -15.61
CA PRO A 207 11.21 -0.30 -16.52
C PRO A 207 10.58 1.05 -16.88
N ARG A 208 11.37 2.12 -16.75
CA ARG A 208 10.97 3.44 -17.21
C ARG A 208 10.68 3.29 -18.69
N ARG A 209 9.43 3.49 -19.10
CA ARG A 209 9.16 3.66 -20.53
C ARG A 209 9.92 4.91 -20.94
N GLU A 210 11.05 4.72 -21.62
CA GLU A 210 11.66 5.84 -22.34
C GLU A 210 10.60 6.38 -23.28
N PRO A 211 10.40 7.71 -23.33
CA PRO A 211 9.59 8.28 -24.39
C PRO A 211 10.25 7.85 -25.69
N THR A 212 9.60 6.96 -26.42
CA THR A 212 10.03 6.63 -27.79
C THR A 212 10.11 7.96 -28.54
N PRO A 213 11.25 8.28 -29.18
CA PRO A 213 11.31 9.47 -30.02
C PRO A 213 10.17 9.41 -31.01
N SER A 214 9.35 10.42 -31.01
CA SER A 214 8.21 10.59 -31.91
C SER A 214 8.73 10.62 -33.36
N GLY A 215 8.66 9.50 -34.01
CA GLY A 215 9.09 9.38 -35.39
C GLY A 215 8.62 8.07 -36.00
N HIS A 216 7.28 7.89 -36.13
CA HIS A 216 6.61 7.27 -37.26
C HIS A 216 5.11 7.27 -36.99
N PRO A 217 4.28 7.87 -37.82
CA PRO A 217 2.83 7.69 -37.77
C PRO A 217 2.50 6.34 -38.41
N GLY A 218 2.05 5.37 -37.60
CA GLY A 218 1.58 4.13 -38.15
C GLY A 218 1.88 2.88 -37.34
N LYS A 219 1.15 2.73 -36.23
CA LYS A 219 0.50 1.50 -35.82
C LYS A 219 -0.32 1.80 -34.57
N GLU A 220 -1.58 2.11 -34.78
CA GLU A 220 -2.61 2.04 -33.76
C GLU A 220 -2.54 0.66 -33.13
N THR A 221 -2.01 0.58 -31.90
CA THR A 221 -2.21 -0.60 -31.07
C THR A 221 -3.69 -0.62 -30.71
N ALA A 222 -4.43 -1.46 -31.42
CA ALA A 222 -5.88 -1.62 -31.28
C ALA A 222 -6.31 -1.63 -29.80
N PRO A 223 -7.42 -0.97 -29.46
CA PRO A 223 -8.01 -0.92 -28.11
C PRO A 223 -8.17 -2.28 -27.44
N GLY A 224 -8.29 -3.36 -28.23
CA GLY A 224 -8.49 -4.73 -27.78
C GLY A 224 -7.39 -5.30 -26.88
N ARG A 225 -6.10 -5.11 -27.18
CA ARG A 225 -5.01 -5.70 -26.38
C ARG A 225 -4.82 -5.06 -25.01
N ARG A 226 -5.08 -3.76 -24.87
CA ARG A 226 -4.98 -3.06 -23.57
C ARG A 226 -6.16 -3.40 -22.68
N GLY A 227 -7.36 -3.51 -23.25
CA GLY A 227 -8.56 -3.91 -22.54
C GLY A 227 -8.49 -5.35 -22.03
N GLU A 228 -7.94 -6.25 -22.82
CA GLU A 228 -7.77 -7.65 -22.43
C GLU A 228 -6.85 -7.82 -21.21
N GLY A 229 -5.75 -7.04 -21.13
CA GLY A 229 -4.89 -7.03 -19.97
C GLY A 229 -5.58 -6.60 -18.66
N LEU A 230 -6.51 -5.64 -18.73
CA LEU A 230 -7.30 -5.21 -17.58
C LEU A 230 -8.32 -6.26 -17.15
N ILE A 231 -8.95 -6.95 -18.12
CA ILE A 231 -9.88 -8.05 -17.85
C ILE A 231 -9.13 -9.21 -17.16
N GLN A 232 -7.97 -9.61 -17.68
CA GLN A 232 -7.13 -10.65 -17.07
C GLN A 232 -6.66 -10.26 -15.66
N PHE A 233 -6.35 -8.98 -15.44
CA PHE A 233 -6.00 -8.47 -14.12
C PHE A 233 -7.15 -8.63 -13.11
N VAL A 234 -8.41 -8.43 -13.52
CA VAL A 234 -9.58 -8.66 -12.68
C VAL A 234 -9.80 -10.16 -12.46
N LEU A 235 -9.71 -10.98 -13.50
CA LEU A 235 -9.88 -12.43 -13.41
C LEU A 235 -8.86 -13.10 -12.48
N ALA A 236 -7.66 -12.55 -12.36
CA ALA A 236 -6.63 -13.02 -11.44
C ALA A 236 -6.83 -12.54 -9.98
N ALA A 237 -7.99 -11.95 -9.64
CA ALA A 237 -8.27 -11.48 -8.29
C ALA A 237 -8.58 -12.63 -7.33
N HIS A 238 -7.91 -12.61 -6.16
CA HIS A 238 -8.23 -13.52 -5.06
C HIS A 238 -9.25 -12.89 -4.10
N GLU A 239 -9.82 -13.71 -3.23
CA GLU A 239 -10.71 -13.23 -2.19
C GLU A 239 -10.03 -12.11 -1.35
N GLY A 240 -10.80 -11.05 -1.05
CA GLY A 240 -10.27 -9.83 -0.40
C GLY A 240 -9.64 -8.81 -1.36
N GLN A 241 -9.31 -9.15 -2.61
CA GLN A 241 -8.74 -8.22 -3.60
C GLN A 241 -9.69 -7.88 -4.76
N ARG A 242 -10.80 -8.59 -4.87
CA ARG A 242 -11.71 -8.55 -6.03
C ARG A 242 -12.18 -7.14 -6.34
N ASN A 243 -12.74 -6.46 -5.34
CA ASN A 243 -13.26 -5.10 -5.49
C ASN A 243 -12.16 -4.08 -5.80
N THR A 244 -11.01 -4.18 -5.13
CA THR A 244 -9.86 -3.28 -5.34
C THR A 244 -9.30 -3.43 -6.74
N ARG A 245 -9.13 -4.65 -7.25
CA ARG A 245 -8.61 -4.89 -8.60
C ARG A 245 -9.58 -4.42 -9.67
N LEU A 246 -10.88 -4.67 -9.49
CA LEU A 246 -11.90 -4.15 -10.37
C LEU A 246 -11.90 -2.63 -10.43
N PHE A 247 -11.89 -1.97 -9.27
CA PHE A 247 -11.85 -0.51 -9.19
C PHE A 247 -10.62 0.08 -9.92
N TRP A 248 -9.43 -0.49 -9.70
CA TRP A 248 -8.21 -0.04 -10.38
C TRP A 248 -8.23 -0.30 -11.89
N ALA A 249 -8.73 -1.46 -12.31
CA ALA A 249 -8.89 -1.77 -13.74
C ALA A 249 -9.84 -0.76 -14.41
N ALA A 250 -10.96 -0.45 -13.77
CA ALA A 250 -11.92 0.53 -14.26
C ALA A 250 -11.31 1.94 -14.32
N CYS A 251 -10.62 2.40 -13.26
CA CYS A 251 -9.90 3.69 -13.29
C CYS A 251 -8.97 3.77 -14.50
N ARG A 252 -8.16 2.73 -14.75
CA ARG A 252 -7.25 2.70 -15.91
C ARG A 252 -7.98 2.71 -17.25
N ALA A 253 -9.12 2.02 -17.35
CA ALA A 253 -9.93 2.03 -18.56
C ALA A 253 -10.47 3.44 -18.86
N TYR A 254 -10.99 4.13 -17.85
CA TYR A 254 -11.49 5.50 -17.98
C TYR A 254 -10.37 6.52 -18.23
N GLU A 255 -9.22 6.43 -17.55
CA GLU A 255 -8.04 7.27 -17.79
C GLU A 255 -7.53 7.19 -19.23
N HIS A 256 -7.75 6.07 -19.90
CA HIS A 256 -7.34 5.84 -21.28
C HIS A 256 -8.47 6.02 -22.31
N GLY A 257 -9.65 6.47 -21.88
CA GLY A 257 -10.77 6.82 -22.77
C GLY A 257 -11.59 5.64 -23.33
N PHE A 258 -11.41 4.42 -22.79
CA PHE A 258 -12.19 3.25 -23.20
C PHE A 258 -12.97 2.58 -22.05
N GLY A 259 -13.22 3.33 -20.96
CA GLY A 259 -13.93 2.83 -19.79
C GLY A 259 -15.32 2.30 -20.09
N ASP A 260 -16.12 3.08 -20.83
CA ASP A 260 -17.48 2.71 -21.19
C ASP A 260 -17.50 1.43 -22.08
N ALA A 261 -16.54 1.29 -23.00
CA ALA A 261 -16.41 0.13 -23.85
C ALA A 261 -16.02 -1.17 -23.10
N LEU A 262 -15.36 -1.04 -21.94
CA LEU A 262 -14.92 -2.17 -21.12
C LEU A 262 -15.81 -2.44 -19.91
N ALA A 263 -16.76 -1.58 -19.57
CA ALA A 263 -17.54 -1.68 -18.34
C ALA A 263 -18.25 -3.04 -18.20
N ASP A 264 -18.90 -3.53 -19.25
CA ASP A 264 -19.59 -4.83 -19.23
C ASP A 264 -18.62 -6.02 -19.13
N ALA A 265 -17.49 -5.95 -19.83
CA ALA A 265 -16.47 -7.00 -19.78
C ALA A 265 -15.79 -7.06 -18.38
N LEU A 266 -15.51 -5.92 -17.78
CA LEU A 266 -14.99 -5.84 -16.41
C LEU A 266 -16.02 -6.32 -15.38
N THR A 267 -17.31 -5.99 -15.56
CA THR A 267 -18.40 -6.50 -14.72
C THR A 267 -18.47 -8.02 -14.81
N THR A 268 -18.46 -8.58 -16.02
CA THR A 268 -18.46 -10.03 -16.24
C THR A 268 -17.25 -10.71 -15.60
N ALA A 269 -16.06 -10.14 -15.76
CA ALA A 269 -14.84 -10.66 -15.14
C ALA A 269 -14.94 -10.64 -13.60
N ALA A 270 -15.47 -9.57 -13.02
CA ALA A 270 -15.66 -9.44 -11.57
C ALA A 270 -16.66 -10.45 -11.00
N ILE A 271 -17.77 -10.69 -11.69
CA ILE A 271 -18.76 -11.72 -11.32
C ILE A 271 -18.10 -13.12 -11.32
N ARG A 272 -17.29 -13.41 -12.32
CA ARG A 272 -16.54 -14.69 -12.39
C ARG A 272 -15.56 -14.88 -11.22
N THR A 273 -15.07 -13.81 -10.60
CA THR A 273 -14.22 -13.88 -9.41
C THR A 273 -15.03 -13.94 -8.10
N GLY A 274 -16.36 -13.82 -8.15
CA GLY A 274 -17.28 -13.97 -7.03
C GLY A 274 -17.76 -12.65 -6.41
N LEU A 275 -17.67 -11.52 -7.14
CA LEU A 275 -18.42 -10.31 -6.79
C LEU A 275 -19.87 -10.43 -7.30
N THR A 276 -20.80 -9.79 -6.61
CA THR A 276 -22.15 -9.60 -7.13
C THR A 276 -22.14 -8.56 -8.26
N GLU A 277 -23.11 -8.62 -9.15
CA GLU A 277 -23.25 -7.63 -10.22
C GLU A 277 -23.41 -6.21 -9.67
N GLN A 278 -24.14 -6.06 -8.57
CA GLN A 278 -24.34 -4.78 -7.90
C GLN A 278 -23.02 -4.20 -7.37
N GLU A 279 -22.19 -5.00 -6.71
CA GLU A 279 -20.85 -4.58 -6.23
C GLU A 279 -19.94 -4.20 -7.39
N ALA A 280 -19.94 -5.00 -8.45
CA ALA A 280 -19.11 -4.75 -9.62
C ALA A 280 -19.51 -3.43 -10.30
N ARG A 281 -20.79 -3.19 -10.56
CA ARG A 281 -21.28 -1.94 -11.15
C ARG A 281 -21.03 -0.73 -10.27
N ALA A 282 -21.18 -0.86 -8.94
CA ALA A 282 -20.88 0.21 -7.99
C ALA A 282 -19.39 0.60 -8.00
N ALA A 283 -18.49 -0.37 -8.06
CA ALA A 283 -17.05 -0.14 -8.13
C ALA A 283 -16.66 0.58 -9.45
N ILE A 284 -17.21 0.15 -10.59
CA ILE A 284 -16.95 0.75 -11.90
C ILE A 284 -17.49 2.19 -11.95
N ALA A 285 -18.71 2.43 -11.48
CA ALA A 285 -19.28 3.79 -11.41
C ALA A 285 -18.49 4.72 -10.47
N SER A 286 -17.90 4.18 -9.40
CA SER A 286 -17.01 4.94 -8.53
C SER A 286 -15.69 5.31 -9.21
N ALA A 287 -15.13 4.39 -10.00
CA ALA A 287 -13.93 4.63 -10.81
C ALA A 287 -14.18 5.67 -11.90
N GLU A 288 -15.33 5.60 -12.58
CA GLU A 288 -15.75 6.57 -13.59
C GLU A 288 -15.84 7.98 -13.00
N ARG A 289 -16.55 8.15 -11.87
CA ARG A 289 -16.66 9.46 -11.20
C ARG A 289 -15.29 10.01 -10.79
N LEU A 290 -14.41 9.16 -10.30
CA LEU A 290 -13.06 9.57 -9.86
C LEU A 290 -12.21 10.05 -11.05
N THR A 291 -12.35 9.42 -12.21
CA THR A 291 -11.53 9.74 -13.38
C THR A 291 -12.09 10.89 -14.19
N ARG A 292 -13.41 11.00 -14.35
CA ARG A 292 -14.08 12.15 -15.04
C ARG A 292 -13.97 13.45 -14.25
N GLY A 293 -13.86 13.41 -12.92
CA GLY A 293 -13.63 14.60 -12.09
C GLY A 293 -12.18 15.11 -12.08
N ARG A 294 -11.29 14.50 -12.87
CA ARG A 294 -9.87 14.85 -13.00
C ARG A 294 -9.50 15.53 -14.34
N GLY A 295 -10.47 15.74 -15.24
CA GLY A 295 -10.31 16.36 -16.55
C GLY A 295 -10.67 17.84 -16.57
#